data_e4ec8c6fbebe63ef6ae0feb48d06b6a7
#
_entry.id   e4ec8c6fbebe63ef6ae0feb48d06b6a7
#
_cell.length_a   1.000
_cell.length_b   1.000
_cell.length_c   1.000
_cell.angle_alpha   90.00
_cell.angle_beta   90.00
_cell.angle_gamma   90.00
#
_symmetry.space_group_name_H-M   'P 1'
#
loop_
_entity.id
_entity.type
_entity.pdbx_description
1 polymer ?
#
loop_
_entity_poly.entity_id
_entity_poly.type
_entity_poly.pdbx_seq_one_letter_code
_entity_poly.pdbx_strand_id
1 'polypeptide(L)'
;YEMSASLVGSEMCIRDSTVINEVVDSLRSGWITSGPKVKALEEEIKSFSGAKEVLCVNSWTSGAIMMLRWLGVKADDEIIVPAYTYSATALAVLHAGAKPVMVDSGTDFNISVDAIRNAITSKTKAIIPVDIAGFPCDYDSIMQLVNAPEIREMFKAESAAQEKLGRILVMNDAAHSLGAYYSKNQRTGCETDIAIFSLHAVKNVTTAEGGAICLNLPMPFDNAELYKELRMMSLNCQTKDAFSKSKAGGWRYDIVGLGMKINMADVNAAIGLAQIREYPKLLQERKRVFNTYTRAFEHCGWAIVPPSIDGDKESSYHIYALRIKGFTEEQRDRMIDEIAKSEVAVNVHFIPMPMLSFFNSLGYDIKNY
;
A
#
# COMPACT_ATOMS: atom_id res chain seq x y z
N TYR A 1 -16.97 6.52 -15.98
CA TYR A 1 -16.93 7.13 -14.64
C TYR A 1 -16.97 5.98 -13.63
N GLU A 2 -15.80 5.51 -13.25
CA GLU A 2 -15.68 4.62 -12.09
C GLU A 2 -15.82 5.46 -10.82
N MET A 3 -17.04 5.66 -10.37
CA MET A 3 -17.23 5.88 -8.94
C MET A 3 -17.08 4.50 -8.30
N SER A 4 -15.82 4.08 -8.08
CA SER A 4 -15.55 2.99 -7.16
C SER A 4 -16.31 3.29 -5.87
N ALA A 5 -16.73 2.25 -5.16
CA ALA A 5 -17.41 2.34 -3.87
C ALA A 5 -16.52 2.96 -2.77
N SER A 6 -15.94 4.12 -3.05
CA SER A 6 -15.41 5.05 -2.07
C SER A 6 -16.62 5.65 -1.36
N LEU A 7 -16.83 5.25 -0.11
CA LEU A 7 -17.97 5.65 0.73
C LEU A 7 -18.14 7.17 0.88
N VAL A 8 -17.11 7.93 0.52
CA VAL A 8 -17.13 9.40 0.39
C VAL A 8 -16.32 9.69 -0.88
N GLY A 9 -16.98 10.18 -1.91
CA GLY A 9 -16.35 10.39 -3.20
C GLY A 9 -15.12 11.29 -3.09
N SER A 10 -13.99 10.84 -3.63
CA SER A 10 -12.76 11.65 -3.78
C SER A 10 -13.05 12.97 -4.53
N GLU A 11 -14.06 13.00 -5.41
CA GLU A 11 -14.48 14.19 -6.13
C GLU A 11 -14.92 15.35 -5.24
N MET A 12 -15.60 15.10 -4.11
CA MET A 12 -15.97 16.16 -3.17
C MET A 12 -14.75 16.81 -2.52
N CYS A 13 -13.70 16.02 -2.26
CA CYS A 13 -12.49 16.51 -1.58
C CYS A 13 -11.53 17.23 -2.52
N ILE A 14 -11.52 16.90 -3.83
CA ILE A 14 -10.62 17.50 -4.82
C ILE A 14 -11.11 18.88 -5.27
N ARG A 15 -12.42 19.12 -5.25
CA ARG A 15 -13.02 20.41 -5.62
C ARG A 15 -12.99 21.46 -4.49
N ASP A 16 -12.43 21.11 -3.34
CA ASP A 16 -12.28 22.03 -2.22
C ASP A 16 -11.30 23.16 -2.60
N SER A 17 -11.63 24.37 -2.18
CA SER A 17 -10.80 25.55 -2.38
C SER A 17 -9.40 25.41 -1.78
N THR A 18 -9.23 24.63 -0.69
CA THR A 18 -7.93 24.36 -0.06
C THR A 18 -7.02 23.57 -0.98
N VAL A 19 -7.53 22.50 -1.62
CA VAL A 19 -6.78 21.69 -2.60
C VAL A 19 -6.41 22.52 -3.81
N ILE A 20 -7.39 23.26 -4.38
CA ILE A 20 -7.15 24.11 -5.55
C ILE A 20 -6.08 25.16 -5.23
N ASN A 21 -6.15 25.82 -4.07
CA ASN A 21 -5.20 26.85 -3.69
C ASN A 21 -3.78 26.31 -3.49
N GLU A 22 -3.61 25.11 -2.89
CA GLU A 22 -2.29 24.47 -2.74
C GLU A 22 -1.67 24.13 -4.09
N VAL A 23 -2.47 23.65 -5.06
CA VAL A 23 -1.99 23.38 -6.43
C VAL A 23 -1.62 24.68 -7.14
N VAL A 24 -2.46 25.70 -7.07
CA VAL A 24 -2.19 27.01 -7.66
C VAL A 24 -0.93 27.64 -7.07
N ASP A 25 -0.71 27.50 -5.76
CA ASP A 25 0.50 27.97 -5.07
C ASP A 25 1.75 27.26 -5.62
N SER A 26 1.71 25.94 -5.81
CA SER A 26 2.80 25.17 -6.44
C SER A 26 3.10 25.70 -7.85
N LEU A 27 2.07 25.94 -8.68
CA LEU A 27 2.23 26.44 -10.04
C LEU A 27 2.81 27.86 -10.05
N ARG A 28 2.35 28.75 -9.16
CA ARG A 28 2.83 30.14 -9.04
C ARG A 28 4.26 30.22 -8.53
N SER A 29 4.66 29.29 -7.66
CA SER A 29 6.05 29.22 -7.15
C SER A 29 7.06 28.86 -8.26
N GLY A 30 6.60 28.31 -9.39
CA GLY A 30 7.44 27.74 -10.45
C GLY A 30 8.09 26.40 -10.07
N TRP A 31 7.86 25.90 -8.85
CA TRP A 31 8.39 24.61 -8.39
C TRP A 31 7.38 23.50 -8.59
N ILE A 32 7.50 22.76 -9.69
CA ILE A 32 6.54 21.73 -10.12
C ILE A 32 7.07 20.30 -10.05
N THR A 33 8.39 20.09 -9.86
CA THR A 33 9.02 18.78 -9.60
C THR A 33 9.18 18.57 -8.08
N SER A 34 9.85 17.49 -7.64
CA SER A 34 10.04 17.23 -6.21
C SER A 34 10.69 18.40 -5.48
N GLY A 35 10.04 18.91 -4.46
CA GLY A 35 10.45 20.12 -3.75
C GLY A 35 9.80 20.26 -2.37
N PRO A 36 9.42 21.49 -1.98
CA PRO A 36 8.90 21.79 -0.64
C PRO A 36 7.60 21.07 -0.30
N LYS A 37 6.66 20.93 -1.28
CA LYS A 37 5.36 20.28 -1.03
C LYS A 37 5.51 18.78 -0.80
N VAL A 38 6.41 18.12 -1.55
CA VAL A 38 6.73 16.70 -1.31
C VAL A 38 7.28 16.51 0.10
N LYS A 39 8.25 17.33 0.53
CA LYS A 39 8.80 17.23 1.89
C LYS A 39 7.74 17.48 2.97
N ALA A 40 6.88 18.46 2.77
CA ALA A 40 5.79 18.74 3.70
C ALA A 40 4.80 17.57 3.79
N LEU A 41 4.46 16.94 2.66
CA LEU A 41 3.60 15.75 2.63
C LEU A 41 4.25 14.55 3.32
N GLU A 42 5.56 14.32 3.10
CA GLU A 42 6.33 13.28 3.78
C GLU A 42 6.27 13.45 5.31
N GLU A 43 6.45 14.67 5.83
CA GLU A 43 6.38 14.96 7.27
C GLU A 43 4.95 14.82 7.84
N GLU A 44 3.92 15.24 7.09
CA GLU A 44 2.52 15.05 7.51
C GLU A 44 2.15 13.55 7.58
N ILE A 45 2.53 12.75 6.57
CA ILE A 45 2.29 11.29 6.58
C ILE A 45 3.11 10.64 7.71
N LYS A 46 4.37 11.03 7.92
CA LYS A 46 5.23 10.55 8.99
C LYS A 46 4.59 10.80 10.37
N SER A 47 4.15 12.03 10.62
CA SER A 47 3.47 12.39 11.87
C SER A 47 2.15 11.64 12.05
N PHE A 48 1.38 11.47 10.97
CA PHE A 48 0.08 10.83 11.01
C PHE A 48 0.17 9.31 11.22
N SER A 49 1.14 8.63 10.58
CA SER A 49 1.31 7.17 10.63
C SER A 49 2.20 6.69 11.78
N GLY A 50 3.06 7.55 12.32
CA GLY A 50 4.08 7.17 13.30
C GLY A 50 5.31 6.48 12.72
N ALA A 51 5.46 6.45 11.38
CA ALA A 51 6.63 5.90 10.72
C ALA A 51 7.92 6.67 11.09
N LYS A 52 9.07 5.98 11.08
CA LYS A 52 10.36 6.62 11.38
C LYS A 52 10.81 7.56 10.27
N GLU A 53 10.60 7.18 9.01
CA GLU A 53 10.82 8.03 7.84
C GLU A 53 9.79 7.71 6.76
N VAL A 54 9.48 8.71 5.90
CA VAL A 54 8.54 8.56 4.79
C VAL A 54 9.15 9.13 3.52
N LEU A 55 9.07 8.37 2.42
CA LEU A 55 9.47 8.80 1.08
C LEU A 55 8.28 8.77 0.13
N CYS A 56 7.89 9.91 -0.42
CA CYS A 56 6.85 10.00 -1.44
C CYS A 56 7.41 9.65 -2.84
N VAL A 57 6.66 8.79 -3.54
CA VAL A 57 6.95 8.29 -4.89
C VAL A 57 5.73 8.43 -5.80
N ASN A 58 5.90 8.19 -7.10
CA ASN A 58 4.83 8.40 -8.10
C ASN A 58 3.72 7.33 -8.09
N SER A 59 3.91 6.19 -7.40
CA SER A 59 2.88 5.15 -7.21
C SER A 59 3.29 4.15 -6.13
N TRP A 60 2.31 3.45 -5.56
CA TRP A 60 2.56 2.28 -4.71
C TRP A 60 3.43 1.24 -5.43
N THR A 61 3.07 0.90 -6.69
CA THR A 61 3.76 -0.11 -7.49
C THR A 61 5.24 0.18 -7.66
N SER A 62 5.58 1.43 -8.03
CA SER A 62 6.98 1.85 -8.18
C SER A 62 7.75 1.79 -6.86
N GLY A 63 7.09 2.17 -5.76
CA GLY A 63 7.66 2.07 -4.41
C GLY A 63 7.97 0.63 -4.03
N ALA A 64 7.03 -0.29 -4.24
CA ALA A 64 7.22 -1.71 -3.95
C ALA A 64 8.35 -2.33 -4.80
N ILE A 65 8.39 -2.04 -6.11
CA ILE A 65 9.49 -2.48 -6.99
C ILE A 65 10.83 -1.96 -6.47
N MET A 66 10.91 -0.68 -6.09
CA MET A 66 12.15 -0.09 -5.58
C MET A 66 12.61 -0.76 -4.28
N MET A 67 11.68 -1.02 -3.34
CA MET A 67 12.02 -1.67 -2.07
C MET A 67 12.48 -3.12 -2.26
N LEU A 68 11.85 -3.88 -3.14
CA LEU A 68 12.29 -5.25 -3.46
C LEU A 68 13.68 -5.25 -4.14
N ARG A 69 13.95 -4.30 -5.04
CA ARG A 69 15.28 -4.13 -5.65
C ARG A 69 16.33 -3.71 -4.63
N TRP A 70 15.99 -2.79 -3.71
CA TRP A 70 16.86 -2.42 -2.60
C TRP A 70 17.18 -3.63 -1.70
N LEU A 71 16.19 -4.48 -1.42
CA LEU A 71 16.38 -5.74 -0.69
C LEU A 71 17.32 -6.71 -1.43
N GLY A 72 17.54 -6.50 -2.73
CA GLY A 72 18.43 -7.31 -3.56
C GLY A 72 17.82 -8.66 -3.96
N VAL A 73 16.50 -8.71 -4.20
CA VAL A 73 15.84 -9.94 -4.67
C VAL A 73 16.30 -10.33 -6.08
N LYS A 74 16.30 -11.62 -6.36
CA LYS A 74 16.76 -12.24 -7.61
C LYS A 74 15.70 -13.17 -8.22
N ALA A 75 15.96 -13.70 -9.40
CA ALA A 75 15.01 -14.52 -10.16
C ALA A 75 14.47 -15.78 -9.43
N ASP A 76 15.30 -16.40 -8.58
CA ASP A 76 14.91 -17.60 -7.83
C ASP A 76 14.35 -17.31 -6.44
N ASP A 77 14.35 -16.04 -6.02
CA ASP A 77 13.79 -15.62 -4.74
C ASP A 77 12.28 -15.65 -4.76
N GLU A 78 11.70 -16.04 -3.64
CA GLU A 78 10.26 -16.16 -3.43
C GLU A 78 9.75 -15.03 -2.54
N ILE A 79 8.67 -14.40 -3.00
CA ILE A 79 7.97 -13.35 -2.22
C ILE A 79 6.53 -13.81 -2.01
N ILE A 80 6.15 -14.01 -0.76
CA ILE A 80 4.80 -14.45 -0.40
C ILE A 80 3.83 -13.27 -0.52
N VAL A 81 2.72 -13.48 -1.24
CA VAL A 81 1.64 -12.51 -1.46
C VAL A 81 0.27 -13.19 -1.33
N PRO A 82 -0.80 -12.50 -0.95
CA PRO A 82 -2.14 -13.12 -0.98
C PRO A 82 -2.58 -13.39 -2.42
N ALA A 83 -3.30 -14.49 -2.65
CA ALA A 83 -3.94 -14.79 -3.94
C ALA A 83 -5.10 -13.84 -4.25
N TYR A 84 -5.69 -13.25 -3.21
CA TYR A 84 -6.79 -12.31 -3.28
C TYR A 84 -6.32 -10.90 -2.95
N THR A 85 -5.98 -10.15 -3.97
CA THR A 85 -5.61 -8.72 -3.88
C THR A 85 -5.65 -8.09 -5.27
N TYR A 86 -5.44 -6.78 -5.35
CA TYR A 86 -5.18 -6.10 -6.62
C TYR A 86 -3.85 -6.60 -7.22
N SER A 87 -3.84 -6.82 -8.53
CA SER A 87 -2.71 -7.45 -9.23
C SER A 87 -1.36 -6.76 -9.08
N ALA A 88 -1.34 -5.46 -8.75
CA ALA A 88 -0.11 -4.69 -8.57
C ALA A 88 0.84 -5.31 -7.54
N THR A 89 0.31 -5.96 -6.48
CA THR A 89 1.12 -6.61 -5.45
C THR A 89 2.01 -7.70 -6.04
N ALA A 90 1.46 -8.63 -6.83
CA ALA A 90 2.26 -9.69 -7.48
C ALA A 90 3.04 -9.17 -8.70
N LEU A 91 2.51 -8.20 -9.45
CA LEU A 91 3.21 -7.58 -10.57
C LEU A 91 4.48 -6.86 -10.11
N ALA A 92 4.47 -6.21 -8.95
CA ALA A 92 5.66 -5.58 -8.38
C ALA A 92 6.77 -6.60 -8.11
N VAL A 93 6.42 -7.80 -7.62
CA VAL A 93 7.37 -8.91 -7.43
C VAL A 93 7.99 -9.35 -8.75
N LEU A 94 7.17 -9.58 -9.77
CA LEU A 94 7.65 -9.96 -11.11
C LEU A 94 8.54 -8.88 -11.73
N HIS A 95 8.17 -7.60 -11.62
CA HIS A 95 8.98 -6.47 -12.09
C HIS A 95 10.30 -6.30 -11.31
N ALA A 96 10.35 -6.71 -10.06
CA ALA A 96 11.58 -6.76 -9.29
C ALA A 96 12.49 -7.93 -9.70
N GLY A 97 11.97 -8.88 -10.48
CA GLY A 97 12.68 -10.03 -11.00
C GLY A 97 12.56 -11.29 -10.12
N ALA A 98 11.73 -11.28 -9.09
CA ALA A 98 11.49 -12.41 -8.19
C ALA A 98 10.20 -13.17 -8.55
N LYS A 99 9.94 -14.29 -7.85
CA LYS A 99 8.77 -15.15 -8.03
C LYS A 99 7.71 -14.86 -6.94
N PRO A 100 6.48 -14.45 -7.29
CA PRO A 100 5.40 -14.39 -6.31
C PRO A 100 4.96 -15.81 -5.91
N VAL A 101 4.85 -16.06 -4.62
CA VAL A 101 4.24 -17.25 -4.03
C VAL A 101 2.90 -16.84 -3.47
N MET A 102 1.84 -17.15 -4.19
CA MET A 102 0.48 -16.82 -3.78
C MET A 102 0.01 -17.77 -2.69
N VAL A 103 -0.63 -17.22 -1.67
CA VAL A 103 -1.22 -17.98 -0.56
C VAL A 103 -2.65 -17.54 -0.30
N ASP A 104 -3.43 -18.38 0.34
CA ASP A 104 -4.85 -18.13 0.61
C ASP A 104 -5.07 -17.05 1.68
N SER A 105 -6.28 -16.53 1.72
CA SER A 105 -6.75 -15.49 2.65
C SER A 105 -7.70 -16.06 3.68
N GLY A 106 -7.80 -15.38 4.83
CA GLY A 106 -8.79 -15.66 5.85
C GLY A 106 -10.22 -15.21 5.46
N THR A 107 -11.15 -15.40 6.39
CA THR A 107 -12.55 -14.99 6.20
C THR A 107 -12.75 -13.47 6.18
N ASP A 108 -11.75 -12.72 6.61
CA ASP A 108 -11.66 -11.25 6.56
C ASP A 108 -11.02 -10.73 5.27
N PHE A 109 -10.65 -11.64 4.35
CA PHE A 109 -9.91 -11.41 3.11
C PHE A 109 -8.42 -11.06 3.27
N ASN A 110 -7.93 -10.89 4.48
CA ASN A 110 -6.51 -10.69 4.73
C ASN A 110 -5.74 -12.01 4.61
N ILE A 111 -4.46 -11.91 4.32
CA ILE A 111 -3.58 -13.08 4.14
C ILE A 111 -3.59 -13.98 5.38
N SER A 112 -3.71 -15.30 5.19
CA SER A 112 -3.68 -16.27 6.29
C SER A 112 -2.26 -16.49 6.82
N VAL A 113 -2.06 -16.32 8.12
CA VAL A 113 -0.76 -16.56 8.79
C VAL A 113 -0.34 -18.04 8.66
N ASP A 114 -1.29 -18.98 8.76
CA ASP A 114 -1.01 -20.40 8.56
C ASP A 114 -0.61 -20.71 7.12
N ALA A 115 -1.26 -20.07 6.15
CA ALA A 115 -0.89 -20.22 4.75
C ALA A 115 0.52 -19.63 4.48
N ILE A 116 0.88 -18.49 5.09
CA ILE A 116 2.24 -17.94 5.06
C ILE A 116 3.23 -18.98 5.62
N ARG A 117 3.00 -19.51 6.82
CA ARG A 117 3.88 -20.49 7.48
C ARG A 117 4.16 -21.68 6.59
N ASN A 118 3.14 -22.24 5.95
CA ASN A 118 3.23 -23.40 5.10
C ASN A 118 3.95 -23.13 3.76
N ALA A 119 4.01 -21.87 3.33
CA ALA A 119 4.63 -21.46 2.07
C ALA A 119 6.09 -20.99 2.22
N ILE A 120 6.58 -20.77 3.45
CA ILE A 120 7.95 -20.32 3.70
C ILE A 120 8.94 -21.42 3.29
N THR A 121 9.95 -21.02 2.50
CA THR A 121 11.10 -21.85 2.10
C THR A 121 12.41 -21.10 2.36
N SER A 122 13.54 -21.74 2.13
CA SER A 122 14.86 -21.09 2.19
C SER A 122 15.06 -20.01 1.10
N LYS A 123 14.17 -19.93 0.12
CA LYS A 123 14.16 -18.93 -0.96
C LYS A 123 13.27 -17.71 -0.62
N THR A 124 12.47 -17.81 0.43
CA THR A 124 11.56 -16.70 0.83
C THR A 124 12.37 -15.53 1.34
N LYS A 125 12.25 -14.36 0.69
CA LYS A 125 12.98 -13.13 1.07
C LYS A 125 12.07 -12.06 1.66
N ALA A 126 10.80 -12.03 1.24
CA ALA A 126 9.83 -11.08 1.80
C ALA A 126 8.41 -11.66 1.81
N ILE A 127 7.58 -11.07 2.64
CA ILE A 127 6.12 -11.26 2.68
C ILE A 127 5.47 -9.90 2.46
N ILE A 128 4.46 -9.84 1.58
CA ILE A 128 3.68 -8.63 1.30
C ILE A 128 2.23 -8.87 1.71
N PRO A 129 1.87 -8.74 3.00
CA PRO A 129 0.48 -8.73 3.43
C PRO A 129 -0.23 -7.51 2.85
N VAL A 130 -1.54 -7.61 2.64
CA VAL A 130 -2.37 -6.54 2.08
C VAL A 130 -3.53 -6.26 3.03
N ASP A 131 -3.68 -5.02 3.46
CA ASP A 131 -4.80 -4.57 4.31
C ASP A 131 -6.07 -4.40 3.48
N ILE A 132 -6.73 -5.51 3.12
CA ILE A 132 -7.88 -5.48 2.22
C ILE A 132 -9.01 -4.61 2.80
N ALA A 133 -9.59 -3.78 1.94
CA ALA A 133 -10.69 -2.87 2.26
C ALA A 133 -10.37 -1.84 3.39
N GLY A 134 -9.12 -1.83 3.85
CA GLY A 134 -8.63 -0.94 4.91
C GLY A 134 -8.66 -1.56 6.30
N PHE A 135 -8.92 -2.87 6.43
CA PHE A 135 -8.83 -3.59 7.70
C PHE A 135 -7.43 -4.21 7.86
N PRO A 136 -6.68 -3.91 8.94
CA PRO A 136 -5.30 -4.37 9.09
C PRO A 136 -5.16 -5.89 9.24
N CYS A 137 -4.12 -6.45 8.61
CA CYS A 137 -3.71 -7.84 8.82
C CYS A 137 -3.32 -8.12 10.27
N ASP A 138 -3.10 -9.40 10.60
CA ASP A 138 -2.55 -9.82 11.90
C ASP A 138 -1.03 -9.68 11.90
N TYR A 139 -0.56 -8.44 12.06
CA TYR A 139 0.87 -8.11 12.02
C TYR A 139 1.63 -8.71 13.20
N ASP A 140 1.02 -8.81 14.37
CA ASP A 140 1.67 -9.40 15.54
C ASP A 140 2.06 -10.85 15.25
N SER A 141 1.13 -11.65 14.72
CA SER A 141 1.39 -13.03 14.35
C SER A 141 2.37 -13.17 13.18
N ILE A 142 2.28 -12.29 12.15
CA ILE A 142 3.22 -12.29 11.01
C ILE A 142 4.63 -11.94 11.51
N MET A 143 4.78 -10.91 12.34
CA MET A 143 6.08 -10.49 12.87
C MET A 143 6.66 -11.53 13.84
N GLN A 144 5.84 -12.19 14.66
CA GLN A 144 6.28 -13.33 15.47
C GLN A 144 6.78 -14.47 14.59
N LEU A 145 6.05 -14.82 13.53
CA LEU A 145 6.42 -15.89 12.61
C LEU A 145 7.80 -15.64 11.96
N VAL A 146 8.05 -14.46 11.39
CA VAL A 146 9.34 -14.17 10.73
C VAL A 146 10.51 -14.03 11.72
N ASN A 147 10.23 -13.81 13.00
CA ASN A 147 11.23 -13.77 14.07
C ASN A 147 11.41 -15.11 14.79
N ALA A 148 10.60 -16.14 14.50
CA ALA A 148 10.74 -17.45 15.10
C ALA A 148 12.11 -18.07 14.75
N PRO A 149 12.80 -18.70 15.73
CA PRO A 149 14.16 -19.22 15.53
C PRO A 149 14.27 -20.16 14.30
N GLU A 150 13.32 -21.07 14.15
CA GLU A 150 13.26 -22.03 13.06
C GLU A 150 13.11 -21.38 11.67
N ILE A 151 12.37 -20.28 11.59
CA ILE A 151 12.21 -19.50 10.35
C ILE A 151 13.47 -18.70 10.04
N ARG A 152 14.10 -18.12 11.05
CA ARG A 152 15.36 -17.39 10.88
C ARG A 152 16.51 -18.30 10.49
N GLU A 153 16.57 -19.51 11.00
CA GLU A 153 17.58 -20.53 10.60
C GLU A 153 17.40 -20.99 9.15
N MET A 154 16.13 -21.01 8.68
CA MET A 154 15.81 -21.35 7.30
C MET A 154 16.20 -20.23 6.31
N PHE A 155 16.18 -18.97 6.77
CA PHE A 155 16.44 -17.80 5.93
C PHE A 155 17.89 -17.76 5.45
N LYS A 156 18.07 -17.58 4.14
CA LYS A 156 19.40 -17.44 3.49
C LYS A 156 19.54 -16.04 2.91
N ALA A 157 20.39 -15.24 3.51
CA ALA A 157 20.72 -13.92 2.98
C ALA A 157 21.58 -14.02 1.73
N GLU A 158 21.30 -13.20 0.71
CA GLU A 158 22.02 -13.15 -0.55
C GLU A 158 22.34 -11.73 -1.01
N SER A 159 22.08 -10.75 -0.14
CA SER A 159 22.42 -9.33 -0.32
C SER A 159 22.80 -8.70 1.01
N ALA A 160 23.51 -7.58 0.97
CA ALA A 160 23.90 -6.85 2.16
C ALA A 160 22.68 -6.38 3.01
N ALA A 161 21.58 -5.99 2.36
CA ALA A 161 20.35 -5.61 3.07
C ALA A 161 19.72 -6.81 3.78
N GLN A 162 19.68 -7.98 3.13
CA GLN A 162 19.19 -9.23 3.70
C GLN A 162 20.07 -9.72 4.85
N GLU A 163 21.40 -9.66 4.71
CA GLU A 163 22.36 -9.99 5.79
C GLU A 163 22.15 -9.09 7.01
N LYS A 164 22.01 -7.79 6.78
CA LYS A 164 21.78 -6.80 7.83
C LYS A 164 20.45 -6.99 8.54
N LEU A 165 19.39 -7.41 7.82
CA LEU A 165 18.06 -7.71 8.41
C LEU A 165 18.06 -9.05 9.15
N GLY A 166 18.74 -10.06 8.62
CA GLY A 166 18.89 -11.40 9.22
C GLY A 166 17.61 -12.23 9.29
N ARG A 167 16.59 -11.88 8.50
CA ARG A 167 15.29 -12.57 8.41
C ARG A 167 14.49 -12.16 7.18
N ILE A 168 13.35 -12.80 6.97
CA ILE A 168 12.37 -12.42 5.95
C ILE A 168 11.87 -11.00 6.24
N LEU A 169 11.85 -10.15 5.20
CA LEU A 169 11.28 -8.80 5.25
C LEU A 169 9.75 -8.86 5.27
N VAL A 170 9.11 -8.02 6.08
CA VAL A 170 7.66 -7.80 6.01
C VAL A 170 7.40 -6.41 5.45
N MET A 171 6.77 -6.36 4.27
CA MET A 171 6.41 -5.13 3.57
C MET A 171 4.90 -5.04 3.41
N ASN A 172 4.23 -4.23 4.25
CA ASN A 172 2.79 -4.05 4.17
C ASN A 172 2.37 -3.31 2.88
N ASP A 173 1.49 -3.93 2.13
CA ASP A 173 0.67 -3.23 1.13
C ASP A 173 -0.48 -2.51 1.84
N ALA A 174 -0.20 -1.31 2.29
CA ALA A 174 -1.11 -0.44 3.02
C ALA A 174 -1.97 0.45 2.09
N ALA A 175 -2.15 0.02 0.82
CA ALA A 175 -2.84 0.83 -0.20
C ALA A 175 -4.27 1.23 0.19
N HIS A 176 -4.92 0.50 1.10
CA HIS A 176 -6.27 0.79 1.58
C HIS A 176 -6.31 1.28 3.04
N SER A 177 -5.22 1.19 3.80
CA SER A 177 -5.26 1.29 5.26
C SER A 177 -4.72 2.58 5.86
N LEU A 178 -4.41 3.61 5.05
CA LEU A 178 -4.04 4.90 5.63
C LEU A 178 -5.12 5.36 6.62
N GLY A 179 -4.72 5.54 7.88
CA GLY A 179 -5.61 5.95 8.97
C GLY A 179 -6.24 4.81 9.78
N ALA A 180 -6.08 3.55 9.37
CA ALA A 180 -6.45 2.41 10.19
C ALA A 180 -5.57 2.30 11.46
N TYR A 181 -6.08 1.60 12.47
CA TYR A 181 -5.30 1.22 13.65
C TYR A 181 -5.07 -0.29 13.62
N TYR A 182 -3.80 -0.72 13.71
CA TYR A 182 -3.47 -2.14 13.82
C TYR A 182 -3.35 -2.59 15.28
N SER A 183 -3.16 -1.65 16.19
CA SER A 183 -3.09 -1.83 17.64
C SER A 183 -3.56 -0.55 18.33
N LYS A 184 -3.74 -0.60 19.66
CA LYS A 184 -4.19 0.52 20.46
C LYS A 184 -3.32 1.76 20.26
N ASN A 185 -3.92 2.82 19.70
CA ASN A 185 -3.26 4.09 19.40
C ASN A 185 -2.10 4.02 18.40
N GLN A 186 -1.95 2.91 17.67
CA GLN A 186 -0.90 2.75 16.66
C GLN A 186 -1.55 2.59 15.28
N ARG A 187 -1.31 3.56 14.41
CA ARG A 187 -1.83 3.55 13.04
C ARG A 187 -0.97 2.68 12.14
N THR A 188 -1.59 2.18 11.06
CA THR A 188 -0.84 1.56 9.96
C THR A 188 0.17 2.54 9.39
N GLY A 189 1.32 1.98 8.97
CA GLY A 189 2.49 2.71 8.50
C GLY A 189 3.73 2.51 9.38
N CYS A 190 3.59 1.99 10.61
CA CYS A 190 4.72 1.70 11.51
C CYS A 190 4.74 0.26 12.08
N GLU A 191 3.84 -0.60 11.64
CA GLU A 191 3.61 -1.97 12.16
C GLU A 191 4.61 -3.01 11.65
N THR A 192 5.22 -2.76 10.49
CA THR A 192 6.13 -3.69 9.80
C THR A 192 7.45 -3.01 9.45
N ASP A 193 8.38 -3.73 8.84
CA ASP A 193 9.66 -3.16 8.38
C ASP A 193 9.46 -2.02 7.39
N ILE A 194 8.50 -2.19 6.49
CA ILE A 194 8.12 -1.24 5.46
C ILE A 194 6.60 -1.30 5.30
N ALA A 195 5.94 -0.15 5.22
CA ALA A 195 4.56 -0.04 4.78
C ALA A 195 4.48 0.91 3.59
N ILE A 196 3.66 0.59 2.59
CA ILE A 196 3.53 1.45 1.41
C ILE A 196 2.07 1.83 1.21
N PHE A 197 1.77 3.11 1.32
CA PHE A 197 0.46 3.67 1.00
C PHE A 197 0.34 3.96 -0.51
N SER A 198 -0.85 3.72 -1.04
CA SER A 198 -1.24 4.24 -2.36
C SER A 198 -1.98 5.56 -2.20
N LEU A 199 -1.59 6.55 -2.99
CA LEU A 199 -2.23 7.86 -3.07
C LEU A 199 -2.88 8.06 -4.46
N HIS A 200 -3.27 6.95 -5.11
CA HIS A 200 -4.03 6.97 -6.35
C HIS A 200 -5.41 7.65 -6.17
N ALA A 201 -6.01 8.13 -7.26
CA ALA A 201 -7.24 8.93 -7.25
C ALA A 201 -8.40 8.36 -6.43
N VAL A 202 -8.53 7.02 -6.32
CA VAL A 202 -9.65 6.35 -5.61
C VAL A 202 -9.35 6.09 -4.13
N LYS A 203 -8.17 6.43 -3.62
CA LYS A 203 -7.76 6.13 -2.24
C LYS A 203 -8.30 7.17 -1.24
N ASN A 204 -8.20 6.84 0.04
CA ASN A 204 -8.72 7.69 1.13
C ASN A 204 -8.09 9.10 1.15
N VAL A 205 -6.81 9.19 0.81
CA VAL A 205 -6.08 10.43 0.51
C VAL A 205 -5.47 10.25 -0.86
N THR A 206 -5.57 11.25 -1.72
CA THR A 206 -5.05 11.16 -3.09
C THR A 206 -4.07 12.28 -3.43
N THR A 207 -3.16 11.97 -4.34
CA THR A 207 -2.28 12.91 -5.05
C THR A 207 -2.53 12.86 -6.56
N ALA A 208 -3.71 12.41 -7.01
CA ALA A 208 -4.06 11.92 -8.35
C ALA A 208 -3.33 10.59 -8.63
N GLU A 209 -2.02 10.61 -8.79
CA GLU A 209 -1.12 9.46 -8.79
C GLU A 209 -0.06 9.66 -7.71
N GLY A 210 0.22 8.62 -6.93
CA GLY A 210 1.24 8.67 -5.88
C GLY A 210 1.31 7.44 -5.00
N GLY A 211 2.36 7.41 -4.20
CA GLY A 211 2.58 6.45 -3.13
C GLY A 211 3.49 7.05 -2.06
N ALA A 212 3.46 6.47 -0.87
CA ALA A 212 4.33 6.85 0.22
C ALA A 212 4.92 5.60 0.88
N ILE A 213 6.24 5.50 0.91
CA ILE A 213 7.00 4.42 1.54
C ILE A 213 7.32 4.83 2.96
N CYS A 214 6.77 4.13 3.94
CA CYS A 214 7.09 4.26 5.36
C CYS A 214 8.20 3.28 5.72
N LEU A 215 9.27 3.79 6.31
CA LEU A 215 10.46 3.03 6.70
C LEU A 215 10.48 2.86 8.22
N ASN A 216 10.56 1.62 8.70
CA ASN A 216 10.58 1.29 10.11
C ASN A 216 11.58 0.18 10.44
N LEU A 217 12.56 -0.04 9.57
CA LEU A 217 13.53 -1.11 9.75
C LEU A 217 14.15 -1.10 11.16
N PRO A 218 14.38 -2.29 11.75
CA PRO A 218 14.95 -2.41 13.08
C PRO A 218 16.45 -2.06 13.08
N MET A 219 17.03 -1.90 14.25
CA MET A 219 18.50 -1.87 14.37
C MET A 219 19.09 -3.14 13.71
N PRO A 220 20.21 -3.02 12.98
CA PRO A 220 21.14 -1.87 12.95
C PRO A 220 20.90 -0.88 11.78
N PHE A 221 19.71 -0.87 11.15
CA PHE A 221 19.40 0.11 10.10
C PHE A 221 19.24 1.51 10.68
N ASP A 222 19.84 2.50 10.01
CA ASP A 222 19.52 3.92 10.17
C ASP A 222 18.49 4.29 9.10
N ASN A 223 17.24 4.52 9.50
CA ASN A 223 16.16 4.83 8.58
C ASN A 223 16.34 6.20 7.90
N ALA A 224 17.01 7.15 8.55
CA ALA A 224 17.28 8.46 7.97
C ALA A 224 18.35 8.38 6.85
N GLU A 225 19.39 7.57 7.02
CA GLU A 225 20.36 7.30 5.96
C GLU A 225 19.71 6.50 4.82
N LEU A 226 18.88 5.49 5.13
CA LEU A 226 18.13 4.74 4.14
C LEU A 226 17.19 5.65 3.33
N TYR A 227 16.50 6.58 3.98
CA TYR A 227 15.69 7.58 3.28
C TYR A 227 16.48 8.35 2.22
N LYS A 228 17.71 8.81 2.56
CA LYS A 228 18.58 9.52 1.62
C LYS A 228 19.01 8.64 0.45
N GLU A 229 19.35 7.38 0.72
CA GLU A 229 19.67 6.40 -0.31
C GLU A 229 18.50 6.17 -1.27
N LEU A 230 17.31 5.86 -0.73
CA LEU A 230 16.12 5.62 -1.53
C LEU A 230 15.65 6.87 -2.30
N ARG A 231 15.77 8.05 -1.70
CA ARG A 231 15.50 9.31 -2.39
C ARG A 231 16.42 9.48 -3.61
N MET A 232 17.71 9.16 -3.49
CA MET A 232 18.65 9.18 -4.60
C MET A 232 18.28 8.11 -5.64
N MET A 233 17.93 6.89 -5.21
CA MET A 233 17.47 5.81 -6.10
C MET A 233 16.22 6.22 -6.88
N SER A 234 15.27 6.94 -6.27
CA SER A 234 14.05 7.43 -6.93
C SER A 234 14.30 8.50 -8.00
N LEU A 235 15.53 9.03 -8.07
CA LEU A 235 16.01 10.08 -8.97
C LEU A 235 17.15 9.59 -9.87
N ASN A 236 17.07 8.37 -10.41
CA ASN A 236 18.10 7.76 -11.27
C ASN A 236 19.49 7.59 -10.60
N CYS A 237 19.56 7.47 -9.29
CA CYS A 237 20.83 7.47 -8.51
C CYS A 237 21.74 8.66 -8.82
N GLN A 238 21.17 9.85 -9.07
CA GLN A 238 21.93 11.07 -9.26
C GLN A 238 22.39 11.64 -7.93
N THR A 239 23.67 12.01 -7.83
CA THR A 239 24.27 12.62 -6.63
C THR A 239 23.77 14.03 -6.33
N LYS A 240 23.07 14.68 -7.27
CA LYS A 240 22.46 16.01 -7.11
C LYS A 240 21.02 16.02 -7.64
N ASP A 241 20.11 16.56 -6.85
CA ASP A 241 18.74 16.85 -7.27
C ASP A 241 18.62 18.14 -8.12
N ALA A 242 17.40 18.45 -8.58
CA ALA A 242 17.15 19.64 -9.41
C ALA A 242 17.51 20.94 -8.68
N PHE A 243 17.25 21.02 -7.37
CA PHE A 243 17.57 22.20 -6.56
C PHE A 243 19.07 22.45 -6.44
N SER A 244 19.84 21.39 -6.23
CA SER A 244 21.31 21.48 -6.15
C SER A 244 21.94 21.84 -7.50
N LYS A 245 21.30 21.41 -8.61
CA LYS A 245 21.75 21.72 -9.98
C LYS A 245 21.45 23.15 -10.41
N SER A 246 20.42 23.80 -9.87
CA SER A 246 20.05 25.18 -10.22
C SER A 246 21.00 26.23 -9.65
N LYS A 247 21.88 25.87 -8.70
CA LYS A 247 22.88 26.77 -8.13
C LYS A 247 24.06 26.95 -9.08
N ALA A 248 24.69 28.13 -9.07
CA ALA A 248 25.87 28.42 -9.87
C ALA A 248 26.97 27.36 -9.61
N GLY A 249 27.50 26.73 -10.65
CA GLY A 249 28.46 25.62 -10.56
C GLY A 249 27.84 24.25 -10.22
N GLY A 250 26.50 24.14 -10.11
CA GLY A 250 25.78 22.91 -9.74
C GLY A 250 25.68 21.83 -10.80
N TRP A 251 26.18 22.09 -12.02
CA TRP A 251 26.05 21.20 -13.19
C TRP A 251 26.80 19.85 -13.07
N ARG A 252 27.82 19.79 -12.23
CA ARG A 252 28.58 18.54 -12.03
C ARG A 252 27.81 17.61 -11.12
N TYR A 253 27.46 16.42 -11.61
CA TYR A 253 26.83 15.31 -10.87
C TYR A 253 27.35 13.98 -11.41
N ASP A 254 27.08 12.92 -10.68
CA ASP A 254 27.41 11.55 -11.06
C ASP A 254 26.18 10.64 -10.94
N ILE A 255 26.20 9.49 -11.62
CA ILE A 255 25.24 8.40 -11.48
C ILE A 255 25.97 7.26 -10.77
N VAL A 256 25.63 7.02 -9.52
CA VAL A 256 26.35 6.11 -8.62
C VAL A 256 25.73 4.72 -8.52
N GLY A 257 24.65 4.43 -9.26
CA GLY A 257 23.98 3.13 -9.25
C GLY A 257 22.82 3.05 -10.23
N LEU A 258 22.16 1.89 -10.26
CA LEU A 258 20.96 1.67 -11.05
C LEU A 258 19.74 2.24 -10.33
N GLY A 259 19.40 3.48 -10.62
CA GLY A 259 18.23 4.14 -10.06
C GLY A 259 16.97 4.01 -10.92
N MET A 260 15.89 4.60 -10.43
CA MET A 260 14.58 4.68 -11.08
C MET A 260 14.14 6.15 -11.14
N LYS A 261 13.28 6.50 -12.10
CA LYS A 261 12.65 7.84 -12.16
C LYS A 261 11.22 7.72 -11.65
N ILE A 262 11.05 7.75 -10.33
CA ILE A 262 9.77 7.48 -9.66
C ILE A 262 9.44 8.50 -8.55
N ASN A 263 10.15 9.60 -8.51
CA ASN A 263 9.89 10.67 -7.55
C ASN A 263 8.50 11.30 -7.75
N MET A 264 7.86 11.71 -6.66
CA MET A 264 6.63 12.49 -6.72
C MET A 264 6.92 13.93 -7.15
N ALA A 265 5.99 14.55 -7.87
CA ALA A 265 6.04 15.97 -8.22
C ALA A 265 5.33 16.83 -7.15
N ASP A 266 5.78 18.09 -6.95
CA ASP A 266 5.16 19.00 -5.98
C ASP A 266 3.69 19.32 -6.30
N VAL A 267 3.32 19.34 -7.57
CA VAL A 267 1.92 19.51 -7.99
C VAL A 267 1.03 18.38 -7.44
N ASN A 268 1.50 17.13 -7.50
CA ASN A 268 0.80 15.99 -6.92
C ASN A 268 0.81 16.06 -5.39
N ALA A 269 1.95 16.36 -4.80
CA ALA A 269 2.09 16.50 -3.36
C ALA A 269 1.21 17.60 -2.77
N ALA A 270 0.97 18.70 -3.50
CA ALA A 270 0.08 19.78 -3.09
C ALA A 270 -1.36 19.29 -2.87
N ILE A 271 -1.86 18.42 -3.77
CA ILE A 271 -3.18 17.78 -3.60
C ILE A 271 -3.22 16.98 -2.29
N GLY A 272 -2.24 16.08 -2.10
CA GLY A 272 -2.15 15.23 -0.92
C GLY A 272 -1.97 16.00 0.38
N LEU A 273 -1.21 17.09 0.35
CA LEU A 273 -0.93 17.93 1.52
C LEU A 273 -2.20 18.60 2.05
N ALA A 274 -3.04 19.15 1.18
CA ALA A 274 -4.33 19.69 1.58
C ALA A 274 -5.24 18.59 2.15
N GLN A 275 -5.27 17.42 1.51
CA GLN A 275 -6.14 16.31 1.93
C GLN A 275 -5.71 15.67 3.25
N ILE A 276 -4.42 15.43 3.48
CA ILE A 276 -3.96 14.76 4.71
C ILE A 276 -4.27 15.60 5.95
N ARG A 277 -4.27 16.93 5.83
CA ARG A 277 -4.62 17.85 6.93
C ARG A 277 -6.10 17.77 7.30
N GLU A 278 -6.98 17.57 6.32
CA GLU A 278 -8.43 17.40 6.54
C GLU A 278 -8.81 15.92 6.80
N TYR A 279 -7.88 15.00 6.61
CA TYR A 279 -8.18 13.56 6.63
C TYR A 279 -8.76 13.04 7.93
N PRO A 280 -8.37 13.49 9.14
CA PRO A 280 -9.02 13.06 10.38
C PRO A 280 -10.54 13.27 10.37
N LYS A 281 -11.02 14.39 9.81
CA LYS A 281 -12.45 14.68 9.64
C LYS A 281 -13.10 13.78 8.59
N LEU A 282 -12.44 13.61 7.45
CA LEU A 282 -12.92 12.74 6.38
C LEU A 282 -13.01 11.27 6.82
N LEU A 283 -12.07 10.82 7.65
CA LEU A 283 -12.08 9.47 8.21
C LEU A 283 -13.29 9.25 9.13
N GLN A 284 -13.70 10.25 9.92
CA GLN A 284 -14.90 10.17 10.74
C GLN A 284 -16.17 10.07 9.87
N GLU A 285 -16.24 10.80 8.77
CA GLU A 285 -17.37 10.70 7.83
C GLU A 285 -17.41 9.32 7.15
N ARG A 286 -16.26 8.76 6.76
CA ARG A 286 -16.19 7.38 6.24
C ARG A 286 -16.69 6.36 7.27
N LYS A 287 -16.25 6.49 8.52
CA LYS A 287 -16.73 5.68 9.65
C LYS A 287 -18.24 5.78 9.82
N ARG A 288 -18.78 7.00 9.76
CA ARG A 288 -20.23 7.24 9.87
C ARG A 288 -21.01 6.50 8.76
N VAL A 289 -20.57 6.65 7.52
CA VAL A 289 -21.22 6.00 6.35
C VAL A 289 -21.10 4.47 6.46
N PHE A 290 -19.91 3.95 6.76
CA PHE A 290 -19.67 2.52 6.94
C PHE A 290 -20.59 1.92 8.01
N ASN A 291 -20.69 2.56 9.18
CA ASN A 291 -21.57 2.13 10.27
C ASN A 291 -23.04 2.23 9.91
N THR A 292 -23.43 3.13 9.00
CA THR A 292 -24.81 3.21 8.51
C THR A 292 -25.16 1.97 7.69
N TYR A 293 -24.26 1.52 6.80
CA TYR A 293 -24.43 0.26 6.07
C TYR A 293 -24.43 -0.95 7.03
N THR A 294 -23.51 -0.99 7.99
CA THR A 294 -23.45 -2.10 8.95
C THR A 294 -24.76 -2.24 9.71
N ARG A 295 -25.30 -1.16 10.27
CA ARG A 295 -26.60 -1.17 10.97
C ARG A 295 -27.77 -1.61 10.06
N ALA A 296 -27.72 -1.29 8.77
CA ALA A 296 -28.74 -1.71 7.83
C ALA A 296 -28.66 -3.21 7.51
N PHE A 297 -27.49 -3.81 7.49
CA PHE A 297 -27.28 -5.17 7.03
C PHE A 297 -27.00 -6.20 8.13
N GLU A 298 -26.50 -5.81 9.32
CA GLU A 298 -26.09 -6.75 10.38
C GLU A 298 -27.21 -7.68 10.87
N HIS A 299 -28.47 -7.26 10.76
CA HIS A 299 -29.63 -8.07 11.13
C HIS A 299 -30.22 -8.86 9.95
N CYS A 300 -29.68 -8.69 8.74
CA CYS A 300 -30.12 -9.43 7.57
C CYS A 300 -29.47 -10.82 7.54
N GLY A 301 -30.29 -11.87 7.66
CA GLY A 301 -29.78 -13.24 7.73
C GLY A 301 -28.96 -13.70 6.52
N TRP A 302 -29.10 -13.02 5.40
CA TRP A 302 -28.38 -13.27 4.15
C TRP A 302 -27.06 -12.49 4.05
N ALA A 303 -26.86 -11.45 4.85
CA ALA A 303 -25.68 -10.59 4.76
C ALA A 303 -24.50 -11.10 5.61
N ILE A 304 -23.30 -10.92 5.12
CA ILE A 304 -22.06 -10.99 5.89
C ILE A 304 -21.41 -9.62 5.79
N VAL A 305 -21.49 -8.86 6.87
CA VAL A 305 -20.90 -7.51 6.94
C VAL A 305 -19.39 -7.58 7.12
N PRO A 306 -18.63 -6.63 6.54
CA PRO A 306 -17.19 -6.62 6.71
C PRO A 306 -16.78 -6.23 8.14
N PRO A 307 -15.63 -6.74 8.65
CA PRO A 307 -15.10 -6.31 9.93
C PRO A 307 -14.67 -4.83 9.87
N SER A 308 -14.92 -4.11 10.94
CA SER A 308 -14.45 -2.72 11.09
C SER A 308 -13.63 -2.49 12.36
N ILE A 309 -13.92 -3.27 13.39
CA ILE A 309 -13.23 -3.28 14.69
C ILE A 309 -13.07 -4.74 15.12
N ASP A 310 -11.88 -5.10 15.57
CA ASP A 310 -11.57 -6.40 16.21
C ASP A 310 -10.47 -6.19 17.23
N GLY A 311 -10.80 -6.29 18.53
CA GLY A 311 -9.91 -5.93 19.62
C GLY A 311 -9.47 -4.47 19.50
N ASP A 312 -8.17 -4.27 19.38
CA ASP A 312 -7.55 -2.94 19.22
C ASP A 312 -7.40 -2.49 17.77
N LYS A 313 -7.75 -3.35 16.80
CA LYS A 313 -7.70 -3.03 15.35
C LYS A 313 -8.94 -2.24 14.94
N GLU A 314 -8.75 -1.23 14.11
CA GLU A 314 -9.83 -0.44 13.51
C GLU A 314 -9.53 -0.16 12.03
N SER A 315 -10.52 -0.36 11.17
CA SER A 315 -10.45 -0.11 9.72
C SER A 315 -10.24 1.37 9.39
N SER A 316 -9.64 1.66 8.24
CA SER A 316 -9.67 2.97 7.59
C SER A 316 -10.99 3.25 6.85
N TYR A 317 -11.93 2.31 6.87
CA TYR A 317 -13.25 2.44 6.23
C TYR A 317 -13.14 2.75 4.72
N HIS A 318 -12.19 2.11 4.03
CA HIS A 318 -11.95 2.38 2.61
C HIS A 318 -13.03 1.77 1.72
N ILE A 319 -13.34 0.48 1.87
CA ILE A 319 -14.35 -0.25 1.11
C ILE A 319 -15.31 -0.95 2.08
N TYR A 320 -16.60 -0.90 1.78
CA TYR A 320 -17.61 -1.73 2.44
C TYR A 320 -17.80 -3.03 1.66
N ALA A 321 -17.06 -4.07 2.03
CA ALA A 321 -17.02 -5.36 1.33
C ALA A 321 -18.16 -6.28 1.78
N LEU A 322 -19.40 -5.98 1.35
CA LEU A 322 -20.59 -6.80 1.66
C LEU A 322 -20.53 -8.14 0.92
N ARG A 323 -20.75 -9.25 1.64
CA ARG A 323 -20.97 -10.58 1.05
C ARG A 323 -22.40 -11.04 1.24
N ILE A 324 -22.92 -11.79 0.29
CA ILE A 324 -24.26 -12.37 0.34
C ILE A 324 -24.12 -13.89 0.46
N LYS A 325 -24.69 -14.46 1.51
CA LYS A 325 -24.64 -15.90 1.77
C LYS A 325 -25.27 -16.69 0.63
N GLY A 326 -24.54 -17.69 0.14
CA GLY A 326 -25.03 -18.63 -0.85
C GLY A 326 -25.19 -18.09 -2.27
N PHE A 327 -24.74 -16.85 -2.56
CA PHE A 327 -24.74 -16.35 -3.93
C PHE A 327 -23.67 -17.06 -4.76
N THR A 328 -24.06 -17.43 -5.98
CA THR A 328 -23.12 -17.79 -7.04
C THR A 328 -22.57 -16.54 -7.71
N GLU A 329 -21.51 -16.71 -8.50
CA GLU A 329 -20.94 -15.63 -9.31
C GLU A 329 -21.98 -14.98 -10.23
N GLU A 330 -22.76 -15.78 -10.93
CA GLU A 330 -23.84 -15.30 -11.83
C GLU A 330 -24.93 -14.51 -11.09
N GLN A 331 -25.27 -14.92 -9.86
CA GLN A 331 -26.23 -14.18 -9.03
C GLN A 331 -25.66 -12.85 -8.57
N ARG A 332 -24.37 -12.81 -8.19
CA ARG A 332 -23.65 -11.59 -7.84
C ARG A 332 -23.63 -10.61 -9.02
N ASP A 333 -23.26 -11.07 -10.21
CA ASP A 333 -23.15 -10.23 -11.40
C ASP A 333 -24.51 -9.64 -11.78
N ARG A 334 -25.57 -10.45 -11.78
CA ARG A 334 -26.95 -9.94 -11.98
C ARG A 334 -27.37 -8.91 -10.93
N MET A 335 -26.98 -9.11 -9.65
CA MET A 335 -27.28 -8.14 -8.59
C MET A 335 -26.55 -6.81 -8.83
N ILE A 336 -25.30 -6.85 -9.26
CA ILE A 336 -24.51 -5.65 -9.62
C ILE A 336 -25.23 -4.89 -10.76
N ASP A 337 -25.67 -5.59 -11.79
CA ASP A 337 -26.39 -4.99 -12.92
C ASP A 337 -27.73 -4.36 -12.49
N GLU A 338 -28.47 -5.01 -11.58
CA GLU A 338 -29.73 -4.46 -11.05
C GLU A 338 -29.50 -3.21 -10.19
N ILE A 339 -28.46 -3.22 -9.33
CA ILE A 339 -28.10 -2.06 -8.50
C ILE A 339 -27.67 -0.88 -9.39
N ALA A 340 -26.94 -1.15 -10.47
CA ALA A 340 -26.50 -0.12 -11.42
C ALA A 340 -27.67 0.62 -12.09
N LYS A 341 -28.84 -0.04 -12.29
CA LYS A 341 -30.07 0.62 -12.80
C LYS A 341 -30.62 1.70 -11.87
N SER A 342 -30.24 1.65 -10.59
CA SER A 342 -30.59 2.67 -9.59
C SER A 342 -29.51 3.75 -9.46
N GLU A 343 -28.61 3.87 -10.44
CA GLU A 343 -27.47 4.82 -10.45
C GLU A 343 -26.52 4.65 -9.27
N VAL A 344 -26.45 3.44 -8.72
CA VAL A 344 -25.50 3.08 -7.64
C VAL A 344 -24.38 2.22 -8.22
N ALA A 345 -23.15 2.72 -8.18
CA ALA A 345 -21.99 1.98 -8.64
C ALA A 345 -21.50 1.02 -7.53
N VAL A 346 -21.45 -0.26 -7.84
CA VAL A 346 -20.84 -1.31 -7.01
C VAL A 346 -19.90 -2.16 -7.86
N ASN A 347 -18.86 -2.69 -7.25
CA ASN A 347 -17.81 -3.44 -7.95
C ASN A 347 -17.41 -4.70 -7.18
N VAL A 348 -16.77 -5.64 -7.89
CA VAL A 348 -16.06 -6.77 -7.29
C VAL A 348 -14.65 -6.33 -6.92
N HIS A 349 -14.29 -6.39 -5.64
CA HIS A 349 -12.95 -6.14 -5.13
C HIS A 349 -12.42 -7.37 -4.38
N PHE A 350 -11.67 -8.25 -5.01
CA PHE A 350 -11.14 -8.26 -6.37
C PHE A 350 -11.49 -9.59 -7.07
N ILE A 351 -11.14 -9.72 -8.37
CA ILE A 351 -11.03 -11.04 -9.00
C ILE A 351 -9.72 -11.67 -8.46
N PRO A 352 -9.76 -12.88 -7.85
CA PRO A 352 -8.54 -13.55 -7.39
C PRO A 352 -7.48 -13.63 -8.49
N MET A 353 -6.24 -13.29 -8.17
CA MET A 353 -5.18 -13.21 -9.18
C MET A 353 -4.99 -14.48 -10.01
N PRO A 354 -5.10 -15.73 -9.45
CA PRO A 354 -5.01 -16.96 -10.25
C PRO A 354 -6.08 -17.09 -11.34
N MET A 355 -7.19 -16.36 -11.25
CA MET A 355 -8.25 -16.35 -12.29
C MET A 355 -7.94 -15.38 -13.44
N LEU A 356 -7.01 -14.45 -13.26
CA LEU A 356 -6.63 -13.49 -14.29
C LEU A 356 -5.72 -14.18 -15.33
N SER A 357 -6.00 -13.93 -16.62
CA SER A 357 -5.35 -14.62 -17.76
C SER A 357 -3.84 -14.64 -17.69
N PHE A 358 -3.22 -13.52 -17.30
CA PHE A 358 -1.77 -13.40 -17.18
C PHE A 358 -1.20 -14.35 -16.12
N PHE A 359 -1.74 -14.35 -14.90
CA PHE A 359 -1.26 -15.24 -13.83
C PHE A 359 -1.58 -16.70 -14.12
N ASN A 360 -2.74 -16.98 -14.70
CA ASN A 360 -3.07 -18.34 -15.16
C ASN A 360 -2.05 -18.84 -16.19
N SER A 361 -1.61 -18.00 -17.14
CA SER A 361 -0.55 -18.35 -18.12
C SER A 361 0.81 -18.61 -17.48
N LEU A 362 1.04 -18.13 -16.26
CA LEU A 362 2.25 -18.45 -15.47
C LEU A 362 2.13 -19.72 -14.62
N GLY A 363 0.98 -20.42 -14.73
CA GLY A 363 0.75 -21.70 -14.04
C GLY A 363 0.05 -21.56 -12.66
N TYR A 364 -0.45 -20.39 -12.30
CA TYR A 364 -1.30 -20.23 -11.10
C TYR A 364 -2.70 -20.73 -11.41
N ASP A 365 -3.23 -21.64 -10.59
CA ASP A 365 -4.60 -22.18 -10.72
C ASP A 365 -5.38 -21.89 -9.46
N ILE A 366 -6.59 -21.30 -9.61
CA ILE A 366 -7.49 -20.95 -8.49
C ILE A 366 -7.86 -22.18 -7.64
N LYS A 367 -7.80 -23.38 -8.18
CA LYS A 367 -8.07 -24.62 -7.44
C LYS A 367 -7.08 -24.92 -6.31
N ASN A 368 -5.96 -24.20 -6.27
CA ASN A 368 -4.92 -24.38 -5.25
C ASN A 368 -5.11 -23.44 -4.04
N TYR A 369 -6.21 -22.63 -4.04
CA TYR A 369 -6.44 -21.59 -3.03
C TYR A 369 -7.85 -21.68 -2.45
#